data_c3335c7ae49bd1ea86e71fd21ba3652f
#
_entry.id   c3335c7ae49bd1ea86e71fd21ba3652f
#
_cell.length_a   1.000
_cell.length_b   1.000
_cell.length_c   1.000
_cell.angle_alpha   90.00
_cell.angle_beta   90.00
_cell.angle_gamma   90.00
#
_symmetry.space_group_name_H-M   'P 1'
#
loop_
_entity.id
_entity.type
_entity.pdbx_description
1 polymer ?
#
loop_
_entity_poly.entity_id
_entity_poly.type
_entity_poly.pdbx_seq_one_letter_code
_entity_poly.pdbx_strand_id
1 'polypeptide(L)'
;MRYDPKSVESKWQDYWQENSSFKTVEDQSKPKYYVLDMFPYPSGSGLHVGHPEGYTASDIIARYKRMNGFSVLHPMGWDSFGLPAERAAIRENRHPKTITEENIKNFKNQIIKLGFSYDWDRELNTSSPDYYKWTQWLFLKLYEKDLAYLDEIPVNWCPAQGTVLSNEEVQDGKYVETGDLVERKLMRQWVLKITSYAQRL
;
A
#
# COMPACT_ATOMS: atom_id res chain seq x y z
N MET A 1 -24.59 -18.65 -29.32
CA MET A 1 -23.15 -18.30 -29.37
C MET A 1 -22.48 -18.86 -28.14
N ARG A 2 -21.32 -19.51 -28.27
CA ARG A 2 -20.54 -19.96 -27.12
C ARG A 2 -19.80 -18.73 -26.55
N TYR A 3 -19.87 -18.52 -25.24
CA TYR A 3 -19.11 -17.46 -24.56
C TYR A 3 -17.61 -17.66 -24.79
N ASP A 4 -16.94 -16.61 -25.29
CA ASP A 4 -15.49 -16.58 -25.45
C ASP A 4 -14.90 -15.51 -24.51
N PRO A 5 -14.31 -15.92 -23.37
CA PRO A 5 -13.79 -14.98 -22.38
C PRO A 5 -12.76 -14.03 -22.98
N LYS A 6 -11.85 -14.53 -23.79
CA LYS A 6 -10.73 -13.73 -24.30
C LYS A 6 -11.19 -12.54 -25.15
N SER A 7 -12.17 -12.73 -26.00
CA SER A 7 -12.70 -11.64 -26.84
C SER A 7 -13.58 -10.70 -26.05
N VAL A 8 -14.41 -11.22 -25.15
CA VAL A 8 -15.36 -10.42 -24.35
C VAL A 8 -14.63 -9.59 -23.31
N GLU A 9 -13.68 -10.18 -22.58
CA GLU A 9 -12.94 -9.51 -21.52
C GLU A 9 -12.08 -8.37 -22.08
N SER A 10 -11.28 -8.62 -23.11
CA SER A 10 -10.45 -7.57 -23.76
C SER A 10 -11.32 -6.41 -24.25
N LYS A 11 -12.43 -6.70 -24.95
CA LYS A 11 -13.34 -5.67 -25.43
C LYS A 11 -13.83 -4.74 -24.33
N TRP A 12 -14.22 -5.30 -23.18
CA TRP A 12 -14.76 -4.49 -22.10
C TRP A 12 -13.68 -3.79 -21.30
N GLN A 13 -12.50 -4.38 -21.13
CA GLN A 13 -11.36 -3.72 -20.49
C GLN A 13 -10.92 -2.49 -21.30
N ASP A 14 -10.80 -2.63 -22.61
CA ASP A 14 -10.48 -1.50 -23.52
C ASP A 14 -11.55 -0.41 -23.43
N TYR A 15 -12.83 -0.78 -23.51
CA TYR A 15 -13.95 0.16 -23.38
C TYR A 15 -13.90 0.93 -22.06
N TRP A 16 -13.64 0.26 -20.93
CA TRP A 16 -13.60 0.91 -19.62
C TRP A 16 -12.41 1.89 -19.50
N GLN A 17 -11.29 1.57 -20.10
CA GLN A 17 -10.12 2.45 -20.13
C GLN A 17 -10.36 3.68 -21.01
N GLU A 18 -10.80 3.48 -22.24
CA GLU A 18 -11.05 4.56 -23.21
C GLU A 18 -12.13 5.55 -22.72
N ASN A 19 -13.15 5.06 -22.03
CA ASN A 19 -14.24 5.87 -21.53
C ASN A 19 -14.08 6.31 -20.06
N SER A 20 -12.97 5.98 -19.41
CA SER A 20 -12.75 6.27 -17.97
C SER A 20 -13.97 5.87 -17.12
N SER A 21 -14.54 4.67 -17.38
CA SER A 21 -15.86 4.25 -16.88
C SER A 21 -15.97 4.21 -15.36
N PHE A 22 -14.83 4.11 -14.66
CA PHE A 22 -14.78 4.02 -13.20
C PHE A 22 -14.25 5.28 -12.52
N LYS A 23 -14.04 6.35 -13.30
CA LYS A 23 -13.62 7.64 -12.78
C LYS A 23 -14.63 8.16 -11.75
N THR A 24 -14.13 8.60 -10.62
CA THR A 24 -14.93 9.23 -9.57
C THR A 24 -15.43 10.58 -10.03
N VAL A 25 -16.74 10.75 -10.07
CA VAL A 25 -17.37 12.04 -10.32
C VAL A 25 -17.79 12.62 -8.97
N GLU A 26 -17.26 13.79 -8.62
CA GLU A 26 -17.60 14.50 -7.39
C GLU A 26 -18.98 15.18 -7.53
N ASP A 27 -20.04 14.38 -7.45
CA ASP A 27 -21.42 14.83 -7.55
C ASP A 27 -22.02 14.97 -6.15
N GLN A 28 -22.26 16.22 -5.72
CA GLN A 28 -22.80 16.50 -4.39
C GLN A 28 -24.28 16.09 -4.25
N SER A 29 -24.99 15.85 -5.36
CA SER A 29 -26.37 15.38 -5.34
C SER A 29 -26.50 13.89 -5.02
N LYS A 30 -25.40 13.14 -5.13
CA LYS A 30 -25.36 11.70 -4.88
C LYS A 30 -24.74 11.39 -3.51
N PRO A 31 -25.25 10.34 -2.84
CA PRO A 31 -24.59 9.85 -1.64
C PRO A 31 -23.19 9.33 -1.97
N LYS A 32 -22.21 9.69 -1.13
CA LYS A 32 -20.81 9.28 -1.31
C LYS A 32 -20.59 7.88 -0.75
N TYR A 33 -19.72 7.12 -1.41
CA TYR A 33 -19.26 5.84 -0.92
C TYR A 33 -17.77 5.67 -1.20
N TYR A 34 -17.01 5.37 -0.16
CA TYR A 34 -15.56 5.15 -0.27
C TYR A 34 -15.27 3.66 -0.07
N VAL A 35 -14.65 3.04 -1.08
CA VAL A 35 -14.19 1.66 -1.03
C VAL A 35 -12.68 1.70 -1.01
N LEU A 36 -12.07 1.21 0.05
CA LEU A 36 -10.62 1.21 0.24
C LEU A 36 -10.11 -0.22 0.33
N ASP A 37 -9.14 -0.53 -0.50
CA ASP A 37 -8.36 -1.74 -0.43
C ASP A 37 -7.02 -1.52 0.26
N MET A 38 -6.44 -2.59 0.77
CA MET A 38 -5.05 -2.58 1.21
C MET A 38 -4.14 -2.56 -0.01
N PHE A 39 -3.34 -1.51 -0.13
CA PHE A 39 -2.41 -1.37 -1.25
C PHE A 39 -1.32 -2.43 -1.21
N PRO A 40 -0.96 -3.05 -2.34
CA PRO A 40 0.08 -4.05 -2.36
C PRO A 40 1.47 -3.42 -2.19
N TYR A 41 2.40 -4.19 -1.62
CA TYR A 41 3.82 -3.88 -1.66
C TYR A 41 4.39 -4.25 -3.03
N PRO A 42 4.92 -3.32 -3.83
CA PRO A 42 5.50 -3.63 -5.14
C PRO A 42 6.94 -4.17 -5.01
N SER A 43 7.19 -5.05 -4.04
CA SER A 43 8.49 -5.68 -3.78
C SER A 43 8.69 -7.02 -4.46
N GLY A 44 7.64 -7.57 -5.06
CA GLY A 44 7.64 -8.81 -5.80
C GLY A 44 7.36 -8.60 -7.30
N SER A 45 7.54 -9.67 -8.09
CA SER A 45 7.36 -9.64 -9.54
C SER A 45 5.91 -9.60 -10.01
N GLY A 46 4.92 -9.69 -9.10
CA GLY A 46 3.49 -9.66 -9.42
C GLY A 46 2.60 -10.03 -8.26
N LEU A 47 1.29 -10.02 -8.52
CA LEU A 47 0.27 -10.38 -7.55
C LEU A 47 0.33 -11.87 -7.19
N HIS A 48 0.06 -12.19 -5.92
CA HIS A 48 -0.27 -13.55 -5.50
C HIS A 48 -1.79 -13.69 -5.31
N VAL A 49 -2.28 -14.92 -5.18
CA VAL A 49 -3.74 -15.23 -5.12
C VAL A 49 -4.49 -14.51 -3.98
N GLY A 50 -3.81 -14.15 -2.89
CA GLY A 50 -4.43 -13.39 -1.79
C GLY A 50 -4.81 -11.96 -2.15
N HIS A 51 -4.16 -11.33 -3.14
CA HIS A 51 -4.55 -9.99 -3.60
C HIS A 51 -5.92 -9.99 -4.29
N PRO A 52 -6.16 -10.82 -5.33
CA PRO A 52 -7.47 -10.88 -5.98
C PRO A 52 -8.62 -11.26 -5.05
N GLU A 53 -8.37 -12.01 -3.98
CA GLU A 53 -9.40 -12.38 -3.01
C GLU A 53 -10.04 -11.14 -2.38
N GLY A 54 -9.24 -10.26 -1.78
CA GLY A 54 -9.72 -9.01 -1.19
C GLY A 54 -10.26 -8.04 -2.25
N TYR A 55 -9.52 -7.86 -3.34
CA TYR A 55 -9.88 -6.91 -4.39
C TYR A 55 -11.18 -7.29 -5.13
N THR A 56 -11.48 -8.57 -5.25
CA THR A 56 -12.77 -9.00 -5.81
C THR A 56 -13.93 -8.61 -4.92
N ALA A 57 -13.79 -8.78 -3.60
CA ALA A 57 -14.84 -8.42 -2.65
C ALA A 57 -15.15 -6.92 -2.69
N SER A 58 -14.13 -6.08 -2.64
CA SER A 58 -14.27 -4.62 -2.71
C SER A 58 -14.79 -4.15 -4.07
N ASP A 59 -14.36 -4.77 -5.18
CA ASP A 59 -14.84 -4.47 -6.52
C ASP A 59 -16.35 -4.77 -6.69
N ILE A 60 -16.82 -5.87 -6.14
CA ILE A 60 -18.26 -6.20 -6.12
C ILE A 60 -19.03 -5.10 -5.41
N ILE A 61 -18.58 -4.66 -4.25
CA ILE A 61 -19.22 -3.58 -3.50
C ILE A 61 -19.18 -2.26 -4.27
N ALA A 62 -18.03 -1.92 -4.86
CA ALA A 62 -17.88 -0.69 -5.65
C ALA A 62 -18.85 -0.65 -6.82
N ARG A 63 -18.96 -1.73 -7.59
CA ARG A 63 -19.91 -1.86 -8.72
C ARG A 63 -21.35 -1.80 -8.24
N TYR A 64 -21.70 -2.54 -7.20
CA TYR A 64 -23.04 -2.52 -6.62
C TYR A 64 -23.46 -1.10 -6.21
N LYS A 65 -22.58 -0.37 -5.53
CA LYS A 65 -22.87 1.01 -5.10
C LYS A 65 -23.02 1.97 -6.29
N ARG A 66 -22.16 1.87 -7.31
CA ARG A 66 -22.33 2.67 -8.54
C ARG A 66 -23.68 2.41 -9.21
N MET A 67 -24.08 1.14 -9.34
CA MET A 67 -25.36 0.76 -9.92
C MET A 67 -26.56 1.27 -9.11
N ASN A 68 -26.39 1.51 -7.81
CA ASN A 68 -27.42 2.08 -6.93
C ASN A 68 -27.31 3.61 -6.81
N GLY A 69 -26.62 4.28 -7.72
CA GLY A 69 -26.61 5.73 -7.82
C GLY A 69 -25.67 6.47 -6.86
N PHE A 70 -24.76 5.76 -6.17
CA PHE A 70 -23.75 6.40 -5.33
C PHE A 70 -22.61 7.00 -6.18
N SER A 71 -22.03 8.12 -5.68
CA SER A 71 -20.73 8.59 -6.13
C SER A 71 -19.67 7.78 -5.39
N VAL A 72 -18.96 6.89 -6.11
CA VAL A 72 -18.05 5.92 -5.53
C VAL A 72 -16.61 6.31 -5.81
N LEU A 73 -15.81 6.45 -4.75
CA LEU A 73 -14.35 6.51 -4.82
C LEU A 73 -13.79 5.12 -4.52
N HIS A 74 -13.13 4.52 -5.52
CA HIS A 74 -12.45 3.24 -5.41
C HIS A 74 -11.02 3.38 -5.93
N PRO A 75 -10.08 3.91 -5.13
CA PRO A 75 -8.71 4.16 -5.54
C PRO A 75 -7.85 2.91 -5.44
N MET A 76 -6.73 2.92 -6.16
CA MET A 76 -5.63 1.97 -6.00
C MET A 76 -4.33 2.74 -5.77
N GLY A 77 -3.41 2.12 -5.06
CA GLY A 77 -2.10 2.68 -4.79
C GLY A 77 -1.04 1.61 -4.54
N TRP A 78 0.17 2.10 -4.27
CA TRP A 78 1.35 1.27 -4.10
C TRP A 78 2.00 1.64 -2.76
N ASP A 79 2.05 0.66 -1.85
CA ASP A 79 2.78 0.81 -0.60
C ASP A 79 4.25 0.48 -0.84
N SER A 80 4.98 1.51 -1.26
CA SER A 80 6.30 1.37 -1.89
C SER A 80 7.47 1.84 -1.03
N PHE A 81 7.21 2.30 0.17
CA PHE A 81 8.25 2.57 1.16
C PHE A 81 8.60 1.33 1.98
N GLY A 82 9.84 1.32 2.52
CA GLY A 82 10.25 0.42 3.57
C GLY A 82 11.16 -0.72 3.13
N LEU A 83 11.49 -1.57 4.09
CA LEU A 83 12.46 -2.66 3.96
C LEU A 83 12.17 -3.65 2.81
N PRO A 84 10.93 -4.02 2.48
CA PRO A 84 10.68 -4.95 1.38
C PRO A 84 11.23 -4.45 0.04
N ALA A 85 11.04 -3.17 -0.29
CA ALA A 85 11.58 -2.58 -1.52
C ALA A 85 13.10 -2.46 -1.48
N GLU A 86 13.68 -2.08 -0.33
CA GLU A 86 15.14 -1.97 -0.14
C GLU A 86 15.83 -3.33 -0.23
N ARG A 87 15.28 -4.36 0.41
CA ARG A 87 15.80 -5.74 0.35
C ARG A 87 15.75 -6.30 -1.08
N ALA A 88 14.67 -6.04 -1.81
CA ALA A 88 14.57 -6.42 -3.22
C ALA A 88 15.69 -5.75 -4.05
N ALA A 89 15.93 -4.46 -3.81
CA ALA A 89 16.96 -3.69 -4.49
C ALA A 89 18.38 -4.21 -4.20
N ILE A 90 18.69 -4.51 -2.93
CA ILE A 90 19.99 -5.10 -2.53
C ILE A 90 20.18 -6.46 -3.18
N ARG A 91 19.18 -7.34 -3.12
CA ARG A 91 19.24 -8.69 -3.71
C ARG A 91 19.49 -8.66 -5.21
N GLU A 92 18.90 -7.69 -5.91
CA GLU A 92 19.02 -7.56 -7.37
C GLU A 92 20.16 -6.62 -7.79
N ASN A 93 20.86 -6.03 -6.83
CA ASN A 93 21.92 -5.02 -7.06
C ASN A 93 21.44 -3.89 -7.99
N ARG A 94 20.24 -3.37 -7.72
CA ARG A 94 19.58 -2.32 -8.51
C ARG A 94 19.06 -1.22 -7.62
N HIS A 95 18.82 -0.04 -8.19
CA HIS A 95 18.25 1.07 -7.42
C HIS A 95 16.79 0.79 -7.02
N PRO A 96 16.38 1.02 -5.75
CA PRO A 96 15.02 0.71 -5.27
C PRO A 96 13.92 1.34 -6.13
N LYS A 97 14.08 2.59 -6.52
CA LYS A 97 13.12 3.31 -7.37
C LYS A 97 12.84 2.57 -8.67
N THR A 98 13.89 2.13 -9.38
CA THR A 98 13.76 1.46 -10.68
C THR A 98 12.99 0.14 -10.56
N ILE A 99 13.33 -0.68 -9.56
CA ILE A 99 12.64 -1.96 -9.32
C ILE A 99 11.18 -1.71 -8.95
N THR A 100 10.94 -0.75 -8.06
CA THR A 100 9.59 -0.39 -7.62
C THR A 100 8.72 0.06 -8.79
N GLU A 101 9.23 0.93 -9.67
CA GLU A 101 8.49 1.41 -10.83
C GLU A 101 8.17 0.29 -11.83
N GLU A 102 9.10 -0.62 -12.08
CA GLU A 102 8.86 -1.79 -12.93
C GLU A 102 7.81 -2.75 -12.33
N ASN A 103 7.92 -3.02 -11.04
CA ASN A 103 6.96 -3.86 -10.34
C ASN A 103 5.56 -3.23 -10.32
N ILE A 104 5.44 -1.94 -10.03
CA ILE A 104 4.17 -1.19 -10.11
C ILE A 104 3.53 -1.36 -11.47
N LYS A 105 4.30 -1.18 -12.55
CA LYS A 105 3.79 -1.36 -13.92
C LYS A 105 3.24 -2.76 -14.15
N ASN A 106 3.93 -3.79 -13.65
CA ASN A 106 3.48 -5.17 -13.79
C ASN A 106 2.22 -5.45 -12.95
N PHE A 107 2.20 -5.03 -11.69
CA PHE A 107 1.04 -5.16 -10.81
C PHE A 107 -0.19 -4.46 -11.41
N LYS A 108 -0.03 -3.23 -11.89
CA LYS A 108 -1.12 -2.46 -12.53
C LYS A 108 -1.68 -3.21 -13.73
N ASN A 109 -0.82 -3.73 -14.60
CA ASN A 109 -1.24 -4.50 -15.76
C ASN A 109 -2.02 -5.76 -15.37
N GLN A 110 -1.61 -6.45 -14.30
CA GLN A 110 -2.33 -7.62 -13.79
C GLN A 110 -3.70 -7.25 -13.22
N ILE A 111 -3.79 -6.17 -12.44
CA ILE A 111 -5.05 -5.66 -11.87
C ILE A 111 -6.03 -5.25 -12.99
N ILE A 112 -5.53 -4.57 -14.03
CA ILE A 112 -6.35 -4.19 -15.19
C ILE A 112 -6.88 -5.44 -15.91
N LYS A 113 -6.06 -6.47 -16.09
CA LYS A 113 -6.49 -7.73 -16.72
C LYS A 113 -7.52 -8.50 -15.90
N LEU A 114 -7.54 -8.34 -14.58
CA LEU A 114 -8.59 -8.88 -13.72
C LEU A 114 -9.92 -8.09 -13.84
N GLY A 115 -9.88 -6.94 -14.50
CA GLY A 115 -11.08 -6.14 -14.81
C GLY A 115 -11.67 -5.40 -13.63
N PHE A 116 -10.90 -5.13 -12.58
CA PHE A 116 -11.37 -4.38 -11.41
C PHE A 116 -11.70 -2.93 -11.72
N SER A 117 -12.69 -2.38 -11.04
CA SER A 117 -13.26 -1.06 -11.26
C SER A 117 -12.57 0.05 -10.45
N TYR A 118 -11.25 0.08 -10.48
CA TYR A 118 -10.48 1.14 -9.83
C TYR A 118 -10.51 2.44 -10.63
N ASP A 119 -10.49 3.55 -9.90
CA ASP A 119 -10.29 4.89 -10.46
C ASP A 119 -8.79 5.17 -10.60
N TRP A 120 -8.25 4.93 -11.77
CA TRP A 120 -6.82 5.12 -12.05
C TRP A 120 -6.37 6.58 -12.07
N ASP A 121 -7.29 7.55 -12.15
CA ASP A 121 -6.97 8.97 -11.99
C ASP A 121 -6.68 9.32 -10.51
N ARG A 122 -7.05 8.43 -9.61
CA ARG A 122 -6.78 8.52 -8.16
C ARG A 122 -5.69 7.56 -7.71
N GLU A 123 -4.89 7.04 -8.65
CA GLU A 123 -3.72 6.22 -8.33
C GLU A 123 -2.70 7.02 -7.52
N LEU A 124 -2.11 6.37 -6.51
CA LEU A 124 -1.09 6.99 -5.67
C LEU A 124 0.09 6.05 -5.42
N ASN A 125 1.24 6.66 -5.12
CA ASN A 125 2.46 5.93 -4.74
C ASN A 125 3.02 6.55 -3.46
N THR A 126 3.11 5.78 -2.39
CA THR A 126 3.53 6.28 -1.07
C THR A 126 4.96 6.80 -1.04
N SER A 127 5.83 6.34 -1.96
CA SER A 127 7.21 6.84 -2.10
C SER A 127 7.36 8.05 -3.03
N SER A 128 6.26 8.55 -3.61
CA SER A 128 6.27 9.78 -4.39
C SER A 128 6.39 11.01 -3.48
N PRO A 129 7.21 12.01 -3.82
CA PRO A 129 7.30 13.28 -3.07
C PRO A 129 5.94 13.96 -2.87
N ASP A 130 5.06 13.89 -3.87
CA ASP A 130 3.72 14.47 -3.80
C ASP A 130 2.82 13.80 -2.77
N TYR A 131 3.09 12.53 -2.45
CA TYR A 131 2.40 11.80 -1.40
C TYR A 131 3.08 11.97 -0.04
N TYR A 132 4.37 11.62 0.11
CA TYR A 132 5.01 11.58 1.41
C TYR A 132 5.21 12.97 2.05
N LYS A 133 5.14 14.07 1.30
CA LYS A 133 5.10 15.42 1.87
C LYS A 133 4.00 15.57 2.93
N TRP A 134 2.87 14.87 2.76
CA TRP A 134 1.78 14.90 3.73
C TRP A 134 2.08 14.08 4.98
N THR A 135 2.81 12.97 4.85
CA THR A 135 3.34 12.22 6.00
C THR A 135 4.32 13.07 6.79
N GLN A 136 5.22 13.78 6.10
CA GLN A 136 6.15 14.73 6.73
C GLN A 136 5.41 15.87 7.43
N TRP A 137 4.40 16.44 6.77
CA TRP A 137 3.57 17.49 7.36
C TRP A 137 2.86 17.00 8.63
N LEU A 138 2.28 15.81 8.61
CA LEU A 138 1.63 15.22 9.77
C LEU A 138 2.62 15.00 10.91
N PHE A 139 3.82 14.49 10.62
CA PHE A 139 4.88 14.34 11.62
C PHE A 139 5.23 15.68 12.28
N LEU A 140 5.38 16.76 11.49
CA LEU A 140 5.65 18.09 12.03
C LEU A 140 4.50 18.58 12.93
N LYS A 141 3.25 18.29 12.57
CA LYS A 141 2.08 18.62 13.43
C LYS A 141 2.06 17.84 14.74
N LEU A 142 2.51 16.60 14.74
CA LEU A 142 2.69 15.81 15.95
C LEU A 142 3.84 16.38 16.81
N TYR A 143 4.93 16.76 16.20
CA TYR A 143 6.07 17.36 16.86
C TYR A 143 5.70 18.71 17.50
N GLU A 144 5.03 19.61 16.78
CA GLU A 144 4.52 20.89 17.29
C GLU A 144 3.60 20.75 18.53
N LYS A 145 2.98 19.58 18.70
CA LYS A 145 2.07 19.25 19.82
C LYS A 145 2.75 18.42 20.91
N ASP A 146 4.06 18.29 20.88
CA ASP A 146 4.83 17.43 21.80
C ASP A 146 4.38 15.95 21.80
N LEU A 147 3.78 15.49 20.71
CA LEU A 147 3.37 14.10 20.52
C LEU A 147 4.43 13.25 19.84
N ALA A 148 5.43 13.87 19.24
CA ALA A 148 6.63 13.23 18.71
C ALA A 148 7.84 13.80 19.43
N TYR A 149 8.73 12.94 19.89
CA TYR A 149 9.94 13.33 20.64
C TYR A 149 11.07 12.34 20.42
N LEU A 150 12.29 12.75 20.73
CA LEU A 150 13.47 11.87 20.68
C LEU A 150 13.73 11.27 22.06
N ASP A 151 13.97 9.94 22.07
CA ASP A 151 14.34 9.23 23.28
C ASP A 151 15.32 8.10 22.97
N GLU A 152 16.05 7.63 24.00
CA GLU A 152 16.85 6.41 23.92
C GLU A 152 16.01 5.21 24.39
N ILE A 153 15.58 4.41 23.42
CA ILE A 153 14.74 3.25 23.69
C ILE A 153 15.45 1.95 23.33
N PRO A 154 15.14 0.84 24.03
CA PRO A 154 15.68 -0.46 23.66
C PRO A 154 15.00 -0.99 22.39
N VAL A 155 15.79 -1.23 21.37
CA VAL A 155 15.37 -1.79 20.07
C VAL A 155 15.94 -3.18 19.85
N ASN A 156 15.31 -3.94 18.97
CA ASN A 156 15.82 -5.21 18.50
C ASN A 156 16.77 -4.94 17.32
N TRP A 157 18.05 -4.89 17.57
CA TRP A 157 19.08 -4.65 16.56
C TRP A 157 19.57 -5.96 15.95
N CYS A 158 19.54 -6.08 14.63
CA CYS A 158 20.14 -7.20 13.91
C CYS A 158 21.42 -6.74 13.21
N PRO A 159 22.62 -7.06 13.77
CA PRO A 159 23.89 -6.61 13.21
C PRO A 159 24.13 -7.12 11.78
N ALA A 160 23.72 -8.37 11.50
CA ALA A 160 23.90 -8.99 10.19
C ALA A 160 23.11 -8.27 9.09
N GLN A 161 21.93 -7.75 9.43
CA GLN A 161 21.06 -7.02 8.51
C GLN A 161 21.27 -5.49 8.57
N GLY A 162 21.98 -4.99 9.59
CA GLY A 162 22.20 -3.56 9.80
C GLY A 162 20.92 -2.77 10.05
N THR A 163 19.89 -3.39 10.67
CA THR A 163 18.57 -2.79 10.84
C THR A 163 17.94 -3.11 12.20
N VAL A 164 16.94 -2.31 12.56
CA VAL A 164 16.05 -2.55 13.70
C VAL A 164 14.86 -3.39 13.25
N LEU A 165 14.52 -4.39 14.06
CA LEU A 165 13.41 -5.31 13.82
C LEU A 165 12.25 -5.04 14.78
N SER A 166 11.03 -5.28 14.32
CA SER A 166 9.83 -5.29 15.17
C SER A 166 9.86 -6.48 16.16
N ASN A 167 8.99 -6.46 17.15
CA ASN A 167 8.92 -7.59 18.10
C ASN A 167 8.42 -8.87 17.41
N GLU A 168 7.55 -8.74 16.43
CA GLU A 168 6.98 -9.85 15.65
C GLU A 168 8.00 -10.53 14.74
N GLU A 169 9.06 -9.80 14.36
CA GLU A 169 10.15 -10.32 13.53
C GLU A 169 11.22 -11.05 14.35
N VAL A 170 11.11 -11.09 15.67
CA VAL A 170 12.11 -11.72 16.56
C VAL A 170 11.48 -12.88 17.33
N GLN A 171 12.04 -14.06 17.17
CA GLN A 171 11.70 -15.26 17.94
C GLN A 171 12.97 -15.88 18.51
N ASP A 172 12.96 -16.19 19.81
CA ASP A 172 14.09 -16.80 20.54
C ASP A 172 15.43 -16.07 20.34
N GLY A 173 15.40 -14.74 20.28
CA GLY A 173 16.57 -13.89 20.08
C GLY A 173 17.14 -13.92 18.66
N LYS A 174 16.36 -14.40 17.69
CA LYS A 174 16.76 -14.50 16.28
C LYS A 174 15.74 -13.83 15.37
N TYR A 175 16.21 -13.32 14.25
CA TYR A 175 15.36 -12.83 13.19
C TYR A 175 14.65 -13.99 12.48
N VAL A 176 13.31 -13.94 12.42
CA VAL A 176 12.47 -15.05 11.94
C VAL A 176 12.78 -15.45 10.50
N GLU A 177 13.10 -14.47 9.62
CA GLU A 177 13.34 -14.76 8.21
C GLU A 177 14.69 -15.40 7.92
N THR A 178 15.76 -14.98 8.64
CA THR A 178 17.13 -15.37 8.30
C THR A 178 17.81 -16.23 9.36
N GLY A 179 17.28 -16.25 10.59
CA GLY A 179 17.91 -16.91 11.74
C GLY A 179 19.09 -16.15 12.35
N ASP A 180 19.38 -14.93 11.89
CA ASP A 180 20.44 -14.09 12.42
C ASP A 180 20.18 -13.69 13.87
N LEU A 181 21.26 -13.54 14.65
CA LEU A 181 21.17 -13.11 16.05
C LEU A 181 20.70 -11.65 16.13
N VAL A 182 19.85 -11.40 17.14
CA VAL A 182 19.29 -10.09 17.43
C VAL A 182 19.71 -9.67 18.82
N GLU A 183 20.16 -8.43 18.96
CA GLU A 183 20.62 -7.84 20.20
C GLU A 183 19.66 -6.77 20.69
N ARG A 184 19.41 -6.71 22.01
CA ARG A 184 18.72 -5.55 22.61
C ARG A 184 19.74 -4.43 22.79
N LYS A 185 19.50 -3.30 22.10
CA LYS A 185 20.40 -2.16 22.09
C LYS A 185 19.61 -0.87 22.35
N LEU A 186 20.14 0.01 23.19
CA LEU A 186 19.62 1.37 23.33
C LEU A 186 20.00 2.18 22.09
N MET A 187 19.03 2.77 21.47
CA MET A 187 19.23 3.65 20.32
C MET A 187 18.35 4.88 20.41
N ARG A 188 18.90 6.02 20.01
CA ARG A 188 18.13 7.26 19.90
C ARG A 188 17.15 7.15 18.75
N GLN A 189 15.86 7.22 19.06
CA GLN A 189 14.76 7.04 18.12
C GLN A 189 13.72 8.14 18.26
N TRP A 190 12.99 8.41 17.17
CA TRP A 190 11.75 9.15 17.26
C TRP A 190 10.68 8.27 17.88
N VAL A 191 9.98 8.82 18.87
CA VAL A 191 8.91 8.15 19.61
C VAL A 191 7.64 8.97 19.50
N LEU A 192 6.50 8.30 19.30
CA LEU A 192 5.18 8.90 19.30
C LEU A 192 4.43 8.55 20.57
N LYS A 193 3.79 9.54 21.22
CA LYS A 193 2.97 9.37 22.44
C LYS A 193 1.60 8.75 22.11
N ILE A 194 1.58 7.56 21.51
CA ILE A 194 0.33 6.93 21.03
C ILE A 194 -0.67 6.68 22.14
N THR A 195 -0.23 6.42 23.38
CA THR A 195 -1.09 6.15 24.53
C THR A 195 -1.78 7.41 25.09
N SER A 196 -1.36 8.61 24.69
CA SER A 196 -1.98 9.87 25.15
C SER A 196 -3.47 9.99 24.79
N TYR A 197 -3.93 9.21 23.83
CA TYR A 197 -5.31 9.20 23.36
C TYR A 197 -6.09 7.94 23.73
N ALA A 198 -5.46 6.97 24.40
CA ALA A 198 -6.07 5.67 24.70
C ALA A 198 -7.44 5.76 25.42
N GLN A 199 -7.59 6.73 26.32
CA GLN A 199 -8.85 6.93 27.05
C GLN A 199 -9.96 7.63 26.22
N ARG A 200 -9.61 8.22 25.09
CA ARG A 200 -10.56 8.92 24.20
C ARG A 200 -11.06 8.05 23.06
N LEU A 201 -10.36 6.97 22.74
CA LEU A 201 -10.71 6.01 21.71
C LEU A 201 -11.60 4.91 22.27
#